data_082789d8c2fd5c00ea0cab87ae1548aa
#
_entry.id   082789d8c2fd5c00ea0cab87ae1548aa
#
_cell.length_a   1.000
_cell.length_b   1.000
_cell.length_c   1.000
_cell.angle_alpha   90.00
_cell.angle_beta   90.00
_cell.angle_gamma   90.00
#
_symmetry.space_group_name_H-M   'P 1'
#
loop_
_entity.id
_entity.type
_entity.pdbx_description
1 polymer ?
#
loop_
_entity_poly.entity_id
_entity_poly.type
_entity_poly.pdbx_seq_one_letter_code
_entity_poly.pdbx_strand_id
1 'polypeptide(L)'
;MIRLGLALHISSSRNIIVKIEKTPKIGETVVDENLKTVGEVFDIFGPVSAPYAAVKPKISKPEILVNKVLYIFPSKKRTGKI
;
A
#
# COMPACT_ATOMS: atom_id res chain seq x y z
N MET A 1 -10.32 9.12 0.90
CA MET A 1 -9.03 8.49 0.65
C MET A 1 -8.18 8.57 1.90
N ILE A 2 -7.51 7.50 2.26
CA ILE A 2 -6.75 7.43 3.50
C ILE A 2 -5.27 7.35 3.18
N ARG A 3 -4.47 8.17 3.85
CA ARG A 3 -3.03 8.15 3.64
C ARG A 3 -2.45 6.85 4.22
N LEU A 4 -1.77 6.08 3.38
CA LEU A 4 -1.14 4.83 3.81
C LEU A 4 0.20 5.13 4.48
N GLY A 5 1.04 5.87 3.79
CA GLY A 5 2.35 6.20 4.29
C GLY A 5 3.36 6.43 3.17
N LEU A 6 4.63 6.45 3.56
CA LEU A 6 5.72 6.74 2.63
C LEU A 6 6.34 5.45 2.09
N ALA A 7 6.43 5.36 0.78
CA ALA A 7 7.09 4.23 0.13
C ALA A 7 8.61 4.40 0.30
N LEU A 8 9.25 3.40 0.91
CA LEU A 8 10.66 3.48 1.25
C LEU A 8 11.58 2.89 0.20
N HIS A 9 11.25 1.69 -0.26
CA HIS A 9 12.08 0.99 -1.23
C HIS A 9 11.31 -0.19 -1.80
N ILE A 10 11.94 -0.86 -2.76
CA ILE A 10 11.39 -2.08 -3.35
C ILE A 10 12.17 -3.25 -2.77
N SER A 11 11.46 -4.23 -2.24
CA SER A 11 12.10 -5.40 -1.64
C SER A 11 12.63 -6.35 -2.71
N SER A 12 13.42 -7.32 -2.28
CA SER A 12 13.93 -8.33 -3.18
C SER A 12 12.81 -9.18 -3.79
N SER A 13 11.66 -9.25 -3.12
CA SER A 13 10.48 -9.92 -3.63
C SER A 13 9.68 -9.04 -4.58
N ARG A 14 10.18 -7.84 -4.86
CA ARG A 14 9.57 -6.87 -5.75
C ARG A 14 8.26 -6.29 -5.21
N ASN A 15 8.17 -6.21 -3.90
CA ASN A 15 7.06 -5.53 -3.25
C ASN A 15 7.49 -4.13 -2.84
N ILE A 16 6.53 -3.19 -2.83
CA ILE A 16 6.80 -1.84 -2.36
C ILE A 16 6.71 -1.86 -0.85
N ILE A 17 7.77 -1.47 -0.17
CA ILE A 17 7.78 -1.42 1.29
C ILE A 17 7.40 -0.01 1.73
N VAL A 18 6.33 0.10 2.50
CA VAL A 18 5.75 1.37 2.90
C VAL A 18 5.78 1.48 4.42
N LYS A 19 6.28 2.61 4.91
CA LYS A 19 6.19 2.90 6.35
C LYS A 19 4.79 3.45 6.59
N ILE A 20 3.95 2.66 7.25
CA ILE A 20 2.53 3.00 7.35
C ILE A 20 2.23 3.85 8.57
N GLU A 21 1.22 4.69 8.43
CA GLU A 21 0.74 5.56 9.49
C GLU A 21 -0.46 4.96 10.18
N LYS A 22 -1.29 4.26 9.44
CA LYS A 22 -2.43 3.52 9.97
C LYS A 22 -2.42 2.13 9.36
N THR A 23 -2.76 1.14 10.15
CA THR A 23 -2.74 -0.24 9.69
C THR A 23 -3.87 -0.49 8.70
N PRO A 24 -3.55 -0.80 7.45
CA PRO A 24 -4.58 -1.12 6.46
C PRO A 24 -4.98 -2.58 6.59
N LYS A 25 -5.96 -2.98 5.79
CA LYS A 25 -6.35 -4.38 5.71
C LYS A 25 -5.65 -5.01 4.51
N ILE A 26 -5.31 -6.28 4.65
CA ILE A 26 -4.72 -7.05 3.55
C ILE A 26 -5.71 -7.06 2.39
N GLY A 27 -5.22 -6.79 1.20
CA GLY A 27 -6.04 -6.78 -0.01
C GLY A 27 -6.61 -5.43 -0.40
N GLU A 28 -6.45 -4.42 0.47
CA GLU A 28 -6.94 -3.08 0.11
C GLU A 28 -6.15 -2.49 -1.04
N THR A 29 -6.86 -1.73 -1.88
CA THR A 29 -6.26 -1.09 -3.05
C THR A 29 -5.40 0.09 -2.65
N VAL A 30 -4.18 0.13 -3.18
CA VAL A 30 -3.24 1.23 -2.94
C VAL A 30 -3.18 2.09 -4.19
N VAL A 31 -3.30 3.40 -4.00
CA VAL A 31 -3.29 4.36 -5.10
C VAL A 31 -2.24 5.45 -4.84
N ASP A 32 -1.85 6.12 -5.90
CA ASP A 32 -0.94 7.26 -5.78
C ASP A 32 -1.75 8.54 -5.57
N GLU A 33 -1.06 9.68 -5.55
CA GLU A 33 -1.71 10.96 -5.32
C GLU A 33 -2.70 11.36 -6.41
N ASN A 34 -2.62 10.71 -7.57
CA ASN A 34 -3.53 10.94 -8.68
C ASN A 34 -4.67 9.93 -8.73
N LEU A 35 -4.83 9.15 -7.67
CA LEU A 35 -5.87 8.11 -7.57
C LEU A 35 -5.67 6.97 -8.57
N LYS A 36 -4.46 6.83 -9.07
CA LYS A 36 -4.14 5.73 -9.98
C LYS A 36 -3.78 4.51 -9.16
N THR A 37 -4.39 3.37 -9.46
CA THR A 37 -4.10 2.12 -8.75
C THR A 37 -2.67 1.70 -9.02
N VAL A 38 -1.89 1.52 -7.96
CA VAL A 38 -0.50 1.10 -8.09
C VAL A 38 -0.24 -0.29 -7.50
N GLY A 39 -1.17 -0.80 -6.72
CA GLY A 39 -1.02 -2.13 -6.16
C GLY A 39 -2.06 -2.42 -5.10
N GLU A 40 -1.79 -3.44 -4.29
CA GLU A 40 -2.68 -3.79 -3.19
C GLU A 40 -1.83 -4.23 -1.99
N VAL A 41 -2.40 -4.09 -0.80
CA VAL A 41 -1.72 -4.49 0.43
C VAL A 41 -1.58 -6.00 0.45
N PHE A 42 -0.35 -6.48 0.52
CA PHE A 42 -0.03 -7.90 0.50
C PHE A 42 0.23 -8.43 1.90
N ASP A 43 0.95 -7.65 2.72
CA ASP A 43 1.33 -8.11 4.05
C ASP A 43 1.61 -6.90 4.94
N ILE A 44 1.57 -7.13 6.25
CA ILE A 44 1.90 -6.11 7.24
C ILE A 44 2.87 -6.75 8.21
N PHE A 45 3.97 -6.06 8.48
CA PHE A 45 5.04 -6.62 9.30
C PHE A 45 5.74 -5.52 10.08
N GLY A 46 6.67 -5.93 10.92
CA GLY A 46 7.45 -4.99 11.71
C GLY A 46 6.89 -4.80 13.11
N PRO A 47 7.52 -3.94 13.90
CA PRO A 47 7.10 -3.72 15.29
C PRO A 47 5.76 -3.00 15.36
N VAL A 48 5.05 -3.23 16.47
CA VAL A 48 3.73 -2.62 16.68
C VAL A 48 3.81 -1.10 16.64
N SER A 49 4.91 -0.56 17.17
CA SER A 49 5.08 0.89 17.26
C SER A 49 5.46 1.54 15.93
N ALA A 50 5.95 0.77 14.97
CA ALA A 50 6.38 1.31 13.69
C ALA A 50 6.22 0.25 12.60
N PRO A 51 4.96 -0.09 12.26
CA PRO A 51 4.73 -1.18 11.29
C PRO A 51 5.01 -0.75 9.87
N TYR A 52 5.21 -1.76 9.02
CA TYR A 52 5.42 -1.58 7.60
C TYR A 52 4.40 -2.42 6.84
N ALA A 53 4.10 -1.99 5.63
CA ALA A 53 3.25 -2.77 4.73
C ALA A 53 4.03 -3.14 3.49
N ALA A 54 3.82 -4.36 3.02
CA ALA A 54 4.32 -4.78 1.73
C ALA A 54 3.18 -4.65 0.74
N VAL A 55 3.37 -3.85 -0.29
CA VAL A 55 2.36 -3.62 -1.32
C VAL A 55 2.79 -4.35 -2.57
N LYS A 56 1.93 -5.23 -3.06
CA LYS A 56 2.20 -5.94 -4.29
C LYS A 56 1.90 -5.01 -5.46
N PRO A 57 2.90 -4.62 -6.25
CA PRO A 57 2.67 -3.64 -7.29
C PRO A 57 1.89 -4.21 -8.47
N LYS A 58 1.07 -3.37 -9.07
CA LYS A 58 0.34 -3.70 -10.28
C LYS A 58 0.79 -2.83 -11.46
N ILE A 59 1.92 -2.16 -11.29
CA ILE A 59 2.51 -1.34 -12.34
C ILE A 59 3.87 -1.91 -12.70
N SER A 60 4.34 -1.62 -13.92
CA SER A 60 5.57 -2.23 -14.42
C SER A 60 6.83 -1.67 -13.78
N LYS A 61 6.78 -0.43 -13.29
CA LYS A 61 7.95 0.21 -12.69
C LYS A 61 7.62 0.78 -11.32
N PRO A 62 7.48 -0.08 -10.31
CA PRO A 62 7.14 0.42 -8.97
C PRO A 62 8.21 1.31 -8.36
N GLU A 63 9.42 1.28 -8.89
CA GLU A 63 10.52 2.12 -8.40
C GLU A 63 10.20 3.61 -8.46
N ILE A 64 9.31 4.01 -9.36
CA ILE A 64 8.93 5.42 -9.46
C ILE A 64 8.18 5.91 -8.24
N LEU A 65 7.67 5.00 -7.41
CA LEU A 65 6.91 5.36 -6.23
C LEU A 65 7.77 5.52 -4.97
N VAL A 66 9.03 5.12 -5.04
CA VAL A 66 9.93 5.24 -3.88
C VAL A 66 10.05 6.72 -3.49
N ASN A 67 9.95 6.98 -2.19
CA ASN A 67 9.96 8.32 -1.61
C ASN A 67 8.67 9.11 -1.87
N LYS A 68 7.63 8.46 -2.33
CA LYS A 68 6.34 9.09 -2.52
C LYS A 68 5.33 8.58 -1.52
N VAL A 69 4.34 9.40 -1.21
CA VAL A 69 3.26 9.02 -0.30
C VAL A 69 2.22 8.25 -1.09
N LEU A 70 1.80 7.13 -0.52
CA LEU A 70 0.75 6.31 -1.12
C LEU A 70 -0.50 6.37 -0.26
N TYR A 71 -1.63 6.03 -0.85
CA TYR A 71 -2.93 6.14 -0.20
C TYR A 71 -3.71 4.86 -0.36
N ILE A 72 -4.65 4.65 0.55
CA ILE A 72 -5.59 3.53 0.47
C ILE A 72 -6.89 4.06 -0.12
N PHE A 73 -7.39 3.38 -1.12
CA PHE A 73 -8.71 3.66 -1.68
C PHE A 73 -9.64 2.60 -1.10
N PRO A 74 -10.42 2.95 -0.07
CA PRO A 74 -11.23 1.93 0.60
C PRO A 74 -12.27 1.36 -0.34
N SER A 75 -12.27 0.02 -0.43
CA SER A 75 -13.28 -0.65 -1.21
C SER A 75 -14.41 -0.95 -0.25
N LYS A 76 -15.53 -0.42 -0.52
CA LYS A 76 -16.62 -0.63 0.31
C LYS A 76 -17.41 -1.75 -0.13
N LYS A 77 -17.58 -2.30 -0.38
CA LYS A 77 -18.36 -3.12 -0.93
C LYS A 77 -18.51 -4.28 -0.59
N ARG A 78 -18.50 -4.06 -0.35
CA ARG A 78 -18.53 -4.92 -0.09
C ARG A 78 -19.14 -5.46 0.46
N THR A 79 -19.42 -5.39 0.47
CA THR A 79 -19.87 -5.89 0.93
C THR A 79 -20.61 -6.50 1.05
N GLY A 80 -20.84 -6.53 0.80
CA GLY A 80 -21.42 -7.18 0.79
C GLY A 80 -21.94 -7.78 0.69
N LYS A 81 -22.19 -8.03 0.45
CA LYS A 81 -22.70 -8.70 0.27
C LYS A 81 -22.99 -9.44 0.47
N ILE A 82 -23.04 -9.48 0.45
CA ILE A 82 -23.30 -10.27 0.61
C ILE A 82 -23.65 -10.69 0.77
#